data_938b2fc84e6ec5fd4c8e56fbe9dfdb2c
#
_entry.id   938b2fc84e6ec5fd4c8e56fbe9dfdb2c
#
_cell.length_a   1.000
_cell.length_b   1.000
_cell.length_c   1.000
_cell.angle_alpha   90.00
_cell.angle_beta   90.00
_cell.angle_gamma   90.00
#
_symmetry.space_group_name_H-M   'P 1'
#
loop_
_entity.id
_entity.type
_entity.pdbx_description
1 polymer ?
#
loop_
_entity_poly.entity_id
_entity_poly.type
_entity_poly.pdbx_seq_one_letter_code
_entity_poly.pdbx_strand_id
1 'polypeptide(L)' 'MELGQALSQLQAAAEPSRLRLLALLLPGEATVGDLVTVLGQSQPRVSRHLRLLAEAGLVES' A
#
# COMPACT_ATOMS: atom_id res chain seq x y z
N MET A 1 -15.95 10.41 -9.10
CA MET A 1 -14.49 10.30 -8.89
C MET A 1 -13.80 11.42 -9.64
N GLU A 2 -12.93 12.12 -9.00
CA GLU A 2 -12.17 13.19 -9.62
C GLU A 2 -10.96 12.61 -10.34
N LEU A 3 -10.62 13.14 -11.54
CA LEU A 3 -9.55 12.60 -12.38
C LEU A 3 -8.19 12.64 -11.70
N GLY A 4 -7.87 13.76 -11.01
CA GLY A 4 -6.61 13.87 -10.29
C GLY A 4 -6.46 12.83 -9.19
N GLN A 5 -7.53 12.51 -8.48
CA GLN A 5 -7.54 11.47 -7.47
C GLN A 5 -7.32 10.09 -8.12
N ALA A 6 -7.95 9.82 -9.25
CA ALA A 6 -7.78 8.56 -9.98
C ALA A 6 -6.32 8.39 -10.42
N LEU A 7 -5.70 9.45 -10.93
CA LEU A 7 -4.28 9.41 -11.32
C LEU A 7 -3.38 9.15 -10.11
N SER A 8 -3.63 9.81 -8.98
CA SER A 8 -2.86 9.58 -7.75
C SER A 8 -2.96 8.13 -7.28
N GLN A 9 -4.15 7.56 -7.33
CA GLN A 9 -4.36 6.17 -6.94
C GLN A 9 -3.63 5.21 -7.88
N LEU A 10 -3.69 5.45 -9.19
CA LEU A 10 -2.98 4.62 -10.16
C LEU A 10 -1.47 4.70 -9.97
N GLN A 11 -0.94 5.90 -9.75
CA GLN A 11 0.48 6.09 -9.53
C GLN A 11 0.95 5.40 -8.25
N ALA A 12 0.19 5.50 -7.17
CA ALA A 12 0.52 4.84 -5.91
C ALA A 12 0.50 3.32 -6.04
N ALA A 13 -0.46 2.77 -6.79
CA ALA A 13 -0.58 1.33 -7.00
C ALA A 13 0.42 0.78 -8.02
N ALA A 14 0.98 1.61 -8.89
CA ALA A 14 1.86 1.16 -9.97
C ALA A 14 3.23 0.69 -9.49
N GLU A 15 3.66 1.07 -8.28
CA GLU A 15 4.92 0.58 -7.72
C GLU A 15 4.75 -0.87 -7.25
N PRO A 16 5.66 -1.81 -7.64
CA PRO A 16 5.45 -3.25 -7.36
C PRO A 16 5.24 -3.60 -5.90
N SER A 17 5.99 -2.98 -4.99
CA SER A 17 5.83 -3.26 -3.55
C SER A 17 4.46 -2.82 -3.05
N ARG A 18 3.98 -1.67 -3.49
CA ARG A 18 2.66 -1.17 -3.09
C ARG A 18 1.54 -2.02 -3.69
N LEU A 19 1.70 -2.50 -4.93
CA LEU A 19 0.72 -3.40 -5.53
C LEU A 19 0.62 -4.71 -4.75
N ARG A 20 1.75 -5.27 -4.33
CA ARG A 20 1.78 -6.46 -3.47
C ARG A 20 1.09 -6.21 -2.13
N LEU A 21 1.35 -5.04 -1.52
CA LEU A 21 0.69 -4.66 -0.28
C LEU A 21 -0.82 -4.63 -0.44
N LEU A 22 -1.33 -4.03 -1.51
CA LEU A 22 -2.77 -4.00 -1.77
C LEU A 22 -3.34 -5.41 -1.89
N ALA A 23 -2.66 -6.30 -2.59
CA ALA A 23 -3.12 -7.69 -2.74
C ALA A 23 -3.15 -8.42 -1.40
N LEU A 24 -2.20 -8.17 -0.51
CA LEU A 24 -2.15 -8.78 0.82
C LEU A 24 -3.17 -8.16 1.78
N LEU A 25 -3.48 -6.87 1.61
CA LEU A 25 -4.42 -6.16 2.50
C LEU A 25 -5.88 -6.38 2.12
N LEU A 26 -6.18 -6.78 0.89
CA LEU A 26 -7.56 -6.99 0.45
C LEU A 26 -8.36 -7.95 1.34
N PRO A 27 -7.78 -9.05 1.86
CA PRO A 27 -8.50 -9.89 2.81
C PRO A 27 -8.72 -9.25 4.18
N GLY A 28 -7.99 -8.18 4.52
CA GLY A 28 -8.21 -7.42 5.75
C GLY A 28 -7.57 -8.00 7.02
N GLU A 29 -6.66 -8.96 6.89
CA GLU A 29 -6.13 -9.69 8.06
C GLU A 29 -4.61 -9.53 8.26
N ALA A 30 -3.91 -8.87 7.35
CA ALA A 30 -2.46 -8.75 7.44
C ALA A 30 -2.05 -7.67 8.45
N THR A 31 -1.06 -7.97 9.28
CA THR A 31 -0.41 -6.98 10.15
C THR A 31 0.83 -6.41 9.47
N VAL A 32 1.37 -5.30 10.00
CA VAL A 32 2.63 -4.74 9.50
C VAL A 32 3.76 -5.78 9.59
N GLY A 33 3.80 -6.55 10.68
CA GLY A 33 4.79 -7.61 10.83
C GLY A 33 4.69 -8.67 9.74
N ASP A 34 3.46 -9.08 9.39
CA ASP A 34 3.24 -10.01 8.29
C ASP A 34 3.76 -9.46 6.98
N LEU A 35 3.49 -8.18 6.71
CA LEU A 35 3.92 -7.52 5.48
C LEU A 35 5.44 -7.44 5.38
N VAL A 36 6.11 -7.13 6.49
CA VAL A 36 7.58 -7.12 6.54
C VAL A 36 8.13 -8.49 6.17
N THR A 37 7.57 -9.55 6.75
CA THR A 37 8.02 -10.92 6.50
C THR A 37 7.81 -11.32 5.04
N VAL A 38 6.62 -11.09 4.50
CA VAL A 38 6.26 -11.53 3.15
C VAL A 38 7.04 -10.74 2.08
N LEU A 39 7.18 -9.43 2.26
CA LEU A 39 7.86 -8.58 1.28
C LEU A 39 9.38 -8.66 1.38
N GLY A 40 9.92 -9.10 2.51
CA GLY A 40 11.36 -9.08 2.74
C GLY A 40 11.95 -7.68 2.79
N GLN A 41 11.15 -6.68 3.14
CA GLN A 41 11.57 -5.30 3.26
C GLN A 41 11.55 -4.86 4.72
N SER A 42 12.30 -3.80 5.04
CA SER A 42 12.35 -3.27 6.41
C SER A 42 10.99 -2.69 6.82
N GLN A 43 10.74 -2.65 8.13
CA GLN A 43 9.52 -2.05 8.66
C GLN A 43 9.36 -0.58 8.24
N PRO A 44 10.41 0.28 8.28
CA PRO A 44 10.26 1.65 7.80
C PRO A 44 9.83 1.74 6.34
N ARG A 45 10.34 0.87 5.47
CA ARG A 45 9.92 0.83 4.06
C ARG A 45 8.46 0.43 3.90
N VAL A 46 8.05 -0.62 4.61
CA VAL A 46 6.65 -1.07 4.58
C VAL A 46 5.74 0.03 5.09
N SER A 47 6.09 0.67 6.21
CA SER A 47 5.31 1.78 6.77
C SER A 47 5.21 2.95 5.80
N ARG A 48 6.29 3.26 5.08
CA ARG A 48 6.28 4.32 4.07
C ARG A 48 5.33 4.00 2.92
N HIS A 49 5.36 2.76 2.42
CA HIS A 49 4.45 2.33 1.36
C HIS A 49 2.99 2.42 1.82
N LEU A 50 2.70 1.98 3.04
CA LEU A 50 1.35 2.07 3.59
C LEU A 50 0.88 3.52 3.70
N ARG A 51 1.76 4.42 4.14
CA ARG A 51 1.44 5.84 4.22
C ARG A 51 1.10 6.42 2.84
N LEU A 52 1.90 6.08 1.81
CA LEU A 52 1.66 6.56 0.46
C LEU A 52 0.32 6.05 -0.09
N LEU A 53 -0.01 4.79 0.19
CA LEU A 53 -1.30 4.22 -0.20
C LEU A 53 -2.45 4.90 0.54
N ALA A 54 -2.28 5.20 1.82
CA ALA A 54 -3.30 5.90 2.61
C ALA A 54 -3.51 7.33 2.10
N GLU A 55 -2.41 8.04 1.77
CA GLU A 55 -2.49 9.39 1.20
C GLU A 55 -3.23 9.41 -0.14
N ALA A 56 -3.10 8.33 -0.93
CA ALA A 56 -3.81 8.17 -2.19
C ALA A 56 -5.26 7.69 -2.01
N GLY A 57 -5.68 7.36 -0.78
CA GLY A 57 -7.04 6.89 -0.48
C GLY A 57 -7.28 5.43 -0.84
N LEU A 58 -6.23 4.65 -1.05
CA LEU A 58 -6.36 3.24 -1.40
C LEU A 58 -6.47 2.32 -0.19
N VAL A 59 -5.96 2.75 0.95
CA VAL A 59 -6.10 2.04 2.24
C VAL A 59 -6.46 3.05 3.32
N GLU A 60 -7.05 2.56 4.40
CA GLU A 60 -7.31 3.39 5.58
C GLU A 60 -6.03 3.51 6.42
N SER A 61 -5.84 4.68 6.97
CA SER A 61 -4.70 4.94 7.85
C SER A 61 -5.00 4.56 9.29
#